data_fcb4481d2e22023d74ba6f8f4efed335
#
_entry.id   fcb4481d2e22023d74ba6f8f4efed335
#
_cell.length_a   1.000
_cell.length_b   1.000
_cell.length_c   1.000
_cell.angle_alpha   90.00
_cell.angle_beta   90.00
_cell.angle_gamma   90.00
#
_symmetry.space_group_name_H-M   'P 1'
#
loop_
_entity.id
_entity.type
_entity.pdbx_description
1 polymer ?
#
loop_
_entity_poly.entity_id
_entity_poly.type
_entity_poly.pdbx_seq_one_letter_code
_entity_poly.pdbx_strand_id
1 'polypeptide(L)'
;MASRDKNRPNVLVVMTDDQGAWALGCAGNSEIRTPHLDGLAERGVRFENFFCASPVCSPARASFLTGRIPSQHGVHDWIRKGNISDPNGEYRGVDRPIEYLEGMLGYTDVLKQNGY
;
A
#
# COMPACT_ATOMS: atom_id res chain seq x y z
N MET A 1 -13.51 -15.48 -24.70
CA MET A 1 -13.00 -15.50 -23.30
C MET A 1 -11.80 -16.46 -23.30
N ALA A 2 -10.60 -15.93 -23.06
CA ALA A 2 -9.42 -16.78 -22.92
C ALA A 2 -9.60 -17.69 -21.69
N SER A 3 -9.32 -18.98 -21.81
CA SER A 3 -9.39 -19.92 -20.70
C SER A 3 -8.38 -19.48 -19.63
N ARG A 4 -8.88 -19.21 -18.43
CA ARG A 4 -8.04 -18.85 -17.29
C ARG A 4 -7.12 -20.00 -16.97
N ASP A 5 -5.82 -19.78 -16.99
CA ASP A 5 -4.83 -20.79 -16.61
C ASP A 5 -5.08 -21.17 -15.12
N LYS A 6 -5.46 -22.44 -14.90
CA LYS A 6 -5.79 -22.96 -13.56
C LYS A 6 -4.60 -22.93 -12.59
N ASN A 7 -3.41 -22.72 -13.10
CA ASN A 7 -2.15 -22.66 -12.32
C ASN A 7 -1.81 -21.25 -11.83
N ARG A 8 -2.63 -20.24 -12.17
CA ARG A 8 -2.42 -18.86 -11.74
C ARG A 8 -3.43 -18.49 -10.64
N PRO A 9 -2.99 -18.35 -9.38
CA PRO A 9 -3.87 -17.97 -8.29
C PRO A 9 -4.34 -16.52 -8.45
N ASN A 10 -5.53 -16.21 -7.94
CA ASN A 10 -5.94 -14.82 -7.78
C ASN A 10 -5.10 -14.17 -6.68
N VAL A 11 -4.73 -12.92 -6.88
CA VAL A 11 -4.06 -12.12 -5.87
C VAL A 11 -5.04 -11.06 -5.38
N LEU A 12 -5.41 -11.13 -4.10
CA LEU A 12 -6.20 -10.11 -3.43
C LEU A 12 -5.33 -9.42 -2.39
N VAL A 13 -5.14 -8.13 -2.53
CA VAL A 13 -4.44 -7.29 -1.56
C VAL A 13 -5.47 -6.48 -0.79
N VAL A 14 -5.46 -6.61 0.54
CA VAL A 14 -6.27 -5.79 1.45
C VAL A 14 -5.31 -4.99 2.32
N MET A 15 -5.37 -3.67 2.18
CA MET A 15 -4.52 -2.75 2.94
C MET A 15 -5.41 -1.89 3.84
N THR A 16 -5.19 -1.95 5.12
CA THR A 16 -5.85 -1.10 6.10
C THR A 16 -5.15 0.27 6.19
N ASP A 17 -5.85 1.25 6.73
CA ASP A 17 -5.29 2.58 7.04
C ASP A 17 -5.25 2.77 8.56
N ASP A 18 -4.15 3.32 9.06
CA ASP A 18 -3.91 3.62 10.48
C ASP A 18 -4.14 2.44 11.45
N GLN A 19 -4.05 1.21 10.98
CA GLN A 19 -4.20 0.02 11.85
C GLN A 19 -2.86 -0.33 12.52
N GLY A 20 -2.82 -0.24 13.84
CA GLY A 20 -1.67 -0.71 14.62
C GLY A 20 -1.53 -2.24 14.56
N ALA A 21 -0.30 -2.74 14.59
CA ALA A 21 0.00 -4.17 14.56
C ALA A 21 -0.69 -4.96 15.72
N TRP A 22 -0.96 -4.28 16.83
CA TRP A 22 -1.65 -4.79 18.01
C TRP A 22 -3.18 -4.81 17.87
N ALA A 23 -3.75 -4.22 16.83
CA ALA A 23 -5.18 -4.07 16.62
C ALA A 23 -5.83 -5.30 15.99
N LEU A 24 -5.44 -6.49 16.38
CA LEU A 24 -5.95 -7.79 15.92
C LEU A 24 -5.99 -8.80 17.09
N GLY A 25 -7.00 -9.67 17.10
CA GLY A 25 -7.10 -10.77 18.05
C GLY A 25 -5.89 -11.71 17.96
N CYS A 26 -5.48 -12.09 16.75
CA CYS A 26 -4.31 -12.93 16.50
C CYS A 26 -2.97 -12.30 16.92
N ALA A 27 -2.95 -10.99 17.19
CA ALA A 27 -1.81 -10.28 17.76
C ALA A 27 -1.81 -10.25 19.30
N GLY A 28 -2.76 -10.96 19.93
CA GLY A 28 -2.88 -11.06 21.40
C GLY A 28 -3.80 -9.99 22.02
N ASN A 29 -4.51 -9.20 21.23
CA ASN A 29 -5.45 -8.21 21.75
C ASN A 29 -6.80 -8.86 22.05
N SER A 30 -7.14 -8.99 23.33
CA SER A 30 -8.39 -9.59 23.80
C SER A 30 -9.60 -8.66 23.76
N GLU A 31 -9.39 -7.36 23.60
CA GLU A 31 -10.45 -6.35 23.57
C GLU A 31 -11.05 -6.19 22.16
N ILE A 32 -10.29 -6.55 21.12
CA ILE A 32 -10.69 -6.43 19.73
C ILE A 32 -11.13 -7.77 19.18
N ARG A 33 -12.28 -7.79 18.53
CA ARG A 33 -12.83 -8.99 17.88
C ARG A 33 -12.61 -8.96 16.38
N THR A 34 -11.65 -9.75 15.89
CA THR A 34 -11.30 -9.85 14.47
C THR A 34 -11.35 -11.31 13.95
N PRO A 35 -12.45 -12.04 14.13
CA PRO A 35 -12.50 -13.49 13.91
C PRO A 35 -12.14 -13.91 12.49
N HIS A 36 -12.45 -13.09 11.50
CA HIS A 36 -12.12 -13.39 10.09
C HIS A 36 -10.63 -13.19 9.79
N LEU A 37 -10.01 -12.14 10.33
CA LEU A 37 -8.58 -11.90 10.19
C LEU A 37 -7.77 -12.89 11.01
N ASP A 38 -8.25 -13.23 12.20
CA ASP A 38 -7.65 -14.26 13.06
C ASP A 38 -7.66 -15.61 12.35
N GLY A 39 -8.79 -15.99 11.73
CA GLY A 39 -8.90 -17.20 10.94
C GLY A 39 -8.03 -17.18 9.66
N LEU A 40 -7.73 -16.04 9.07
CA LEU A 40 -6.74 -15.94 8.00
C LEU A 40 -5.33 -16.17 8.53
N ALA A 41 -4.98 -15.58 9.66
CA ALA A 41 -3.68 -15.77 10.30
C ALA A 41 -3.45 -17.24 10.72
N GLU A 42 -4.50 -17.91 11.18
CA GLU A 42 -4.43 -19.33 11.58
C GLU A 42 -4.15 -20.27 10.40
N ARG A 43 -4.74 -19.96 9.22
CA ARG A 43 -4.59 -20.77 8.00
C ARG A 43 -3.48 -20.32 7.05
N GLY A 44 -2.86 -19.20 7.33
CA GLY A 44 -1.85 -18.56 6.49
C GLY A 44 -0.53 -18.38 7.21
N VAL A 45 0.19 -17.34 6.77
CA VAL A 45 1.45 -16.92 7.39
C VAL A 45 1.29 -15.49 7.91
N ARG A 46 1.58 -15.28 9.20
CA ARG A 46 1.65 -13.96 9.80
C ARG A 46 3.12 -13.55 9.97
N PHE A 47 3.48 -12.43 9.38
CA PHE A 47 4.81 -11.85 9.54
C PHE A 47 4.80 -10.87 10.72
N GLU A 48 5.53 -11.18 11.77
CA GLU A 48 5.58 -10.34 12.98
C GLU A 48 6.48 -9.10 12.81
N ASN A 49 7.50 -9.23 11.98
CA ASN A 49 8.49 -8.18 11.72
C ASN A 49 8.42 -7.70 10.27
N PHE A 50 7.25 -7.25 9.85
CA PHE A 50 7.04 -6.67 8.53
C PHE A 50 6.73 -5.18 8.68
N PHE A 51 7.64 -4.32 8.21
CA PHE A 51 7.59 -2.89 8.43
C PHE A 51 7.33 -2.12 7.13
N CYS A 52 6.56 -1.04 7.23
CA CYS A 52 6.44 -0.06 6.15
C CYS A 52 7.76 0.69 5.95
N ALA A 53 8.06 1.04 4.71
CA ALA A 53 9.24 1.85 4.38
C ALA A 53 9.11 3.32 4.87
N SER A 54 7.90 3.74 5.26
CA SER A 54 7.61 5.05 5.83
C SER A 54 6.38 4.94 6.75
N PRO A 55 6.32 5.70 7.85
CA PRO A 55 5.17 5.70 8.75
C PRO A 55 3.99 6.55 8.26
N VAL A 56 4.06 7.09 7.04
CA VAL A 56 3.02 7.95 6.44
C VAL A 56 2.34 7.22 5.30
N CYS A 57 1.02 7.35 5.18
CA CYS A 57 0.17 6.59 4.25
C CYS A 57 0.60 6.72 2.79
N SER A 58 0.80 7.93 2.25
CA SER A 58 1.14 8.10 0.83
C SER A 58 2.50 7.49 0.45
N PRO A 59 3.61 7.76 1.16
CA PRO A 59 4.88 7.12 0.85
C PRO A 59 4.87 5.61 1.12
N ALA A 60 4.19 5.13 2.16
CA ALA A 60 4.08 3.69 2.41
C ALA A 60 3.34 2.97 1.27
N ARG A 61 2.24 3.55 0.78
CA ARG A 61 1.47 3.01 -0.36
C ARG A 61 2.25 3.07 -1.66
N ALA A 62 2.97 4.17 -1.92
CA ALA A 62 3.86 4.29 -3.06
C ALA A 62 4.98 3.24 -3.03
N SER A 63 5.58 3.03 -1.86
CA SER A 63 6.58 1.96 -1.66
C SER A 63 6.01 0.58 -1.92
N PHE A 64 4.81 0.30 -1.41
CA PHE A 64 4.13 -0.97 -1.64
C PHE A 64 3.82 -1.20 -3.12
N LEU A 65 3.33 -0.17 -3.84
CA LEU A 65 2.99 -0.27 -5.25
C LEU A 65 4.22 -0.46 -6.15
N THR A 66 5.33 0.20 -5.83
CA THR A 66 6.51 0.24 -6.70
C THR A 66 7.64 -0.68 -6.28
N GLY A 67 7.59 -1.23 -5.06
CA GLY A 67 8.71 -1.97 -4.47
C GLY A 67 9.94 -1.12 -4.19
N ARG A 68 9.80 0.22 -4.11
CA ARG A 68 10.87 1.19 -3.91
C ARG A 68 10.70 1.94 -2.61
N ILE A 69 11.78 2.48 -2.07
CA ILE A 69 11.75 3.34 -0.88
C ILE A 69 11.44 4.81 -1.27
N PRO A 70 10.99 5.67 -0.33
CA PRO A 70 10.64 7.06 -0.62
C PRO A 70 11.68 7.87 -1.39
N SER A 71 12.96 7.68 -1.10
CA SER A 71 14.05 8.35 -1.82
C SER A 71 14.18 7.93 -3.30
N GLN A 72 13.57 6.82 -3.70
CA GLN A 72 13.59 6.32 -5.08
C GLN A 72 12.32 6.69 -5.86
N HIS A 73 11.15 6.71 -5.20
CA HIS A 73 9.89 7.05 -5.86
C HIS A 73 9.45 8.51 -5.65
N GLY A 74 10.16 9.29 -4.84
CA GLY A 74 9.94 10.73 -4.68
C GLY A 74 8.73 11.14 -3.83
N VAL A 75 7.93 10.20 -3.35
CA VAL A 75 6.82 10.50 -2.44
C VAL A 75 7.34 10.44 -1.01
N HIS A 76 7.57 11.60 -0.41
CA HIS A 76 8.22 11.70 0.90
C HIS A 76 7.24 11.96 2.04
N ASP A 77 6.04 12.49 1.75
CA ASP A 77 5.07 12.86 2.75
C ASP A 77 3.64 12.63 2.24
N TRP A 78 2.65 12.90 3.09
CA TRP A 78 1.25 12.77 2.78
C TRP A 78 0.85 13.66 1.60
N ILE A 79 0.29 13.04 0.57
CA ILE A 79 -0.19 13.75 -0.62
C ILE A 79 -1.57 14.34 -0.32
N ARG A 80 -1.62 15.65 -0.11
CA ARG A 80 -2.86 16.41 -0.13
C ARG A 80 -3.22 16.78 -1.57
N LYS A 81 -4.50 16.93 -1.84
CA LYS A 81 -4.97 17.51 -3.10
C LYS A 81 -4.31 18.89 -3.29
N GLY A 82 -3.37 18.98 -4.24
CA GLY A 82 -2.63 20.20 -4.52
C GLY A 82 -1.42 20.48 -3.61
N ASN A 83 -0.75 19.45 -3.07
CA ASN A 83 0.49 19.62 -2.33
C ASN A 83 1.61 20.15 -3.23
N ILE A 84 1.65 21.46 -3.41
CA ILE A 84 2.89 22.17 -3.68
C ILE A 84 3.11 23.07 -2.47
N SER A 85 4.07 22.73 -1.63
CA SER A 85 4.59 23.67 -0.65
C SER A 85 5.43 24.71 -1.40
N ASP A 86 4.87 25.91 -1.57
CA ASP A 86 5.67 27.08 -1.83
C ASP A 86 6.65 27.26 -0.65
N PRO A 87 7.93 27.54 -0.88
CA PRO A 87 8.89 27.86 0.18
C PRO A 87 8.42 29.00 1.13
N ASN A 88 7.47 29.82 0.68
CA ASN A 88 6.87 30.90 1.47
C ASN A 88 5.59 30.49 2.23
N GLY A 89 5.21 29.20 2.19
CA GLY A 89 4.02 28.72 2.88
C GLY A 89 2.69 29.06 2.20
N GLU A 90 2.70 29.66 1.04
CA GLU A 90 1.50 29.90 0.24
C GLU A 90 1.08 28.64 -0.51
N TYR A 91 -0.17 28.25 -0.33
CA TYR A 91 -0.77 27.14 -1.04
C TYR A 91 -1.08 27.55 -2.48
N ARG A 92 -0.24 27.17 -3.42
CA ARG A 92 -0.55 27.30 -4.83
C ARG A 92 -1.20 26.00 -5.30
N GLY A 93 -2.51 26.03 -5.42
CA GLY A 93 -3.27 24.94 -6.06
C GLY A 93 -2.73 24.72 -7.47
N VAL A 94 -2.38 23.49 -7.79
CA VAL A 94 -2.11 23.11 -9.18
C VAL A 94 -3.43 22.65 -9.76
N ASP A 95 -3.79 23.18 -10.91
CA ASP A 95 -5.02 22.83 -11.64
C ASP A 95 -4.97 21.43 -12.27
N ARG A 96 -3.90 20.68 -12.05
CA ARG A 96 -3.76 19.29 -12.51
C ARG A 96 -3.21 18.38 -11.42
N PRO A 97 -3.63 17.10 -11.42
CA PRO A 97 -3.06 16.12 -10.54
C PRO A 97 -1.55 15.95 -10.82
N ILE A 98 -0.75 15.85 -9.75
CA ILE A 98 0.66 15.50 -9.86
C ILE A 98 0.74 13.98 -9.94
N GLU A 99 1.25 13.47 -11.04
CA GLU A 99 1.48 12.05 -11.24
C GLU A 99 2.85 11.65 -10.66
N TYR A 100 2.92 11.49 -9.34
CA TYR A 100 4.17 11.19 -8.62
C TYR A 100 4.85 9.90 -9.08
N LEU A 101 4.08 8.94 -9.58
CA LEU A 101 4.58 7.62 -10.01
C LEU A 101 4.63 7.46 -11.53
N GLU A 102 4.49 8.57 -12.28
CA GLU A 102 4.57 8.55 -13.74
C GLU A 102 5.88 7.90 -14.22
N GLY A 103 5.78 6.96 -15.13
CA GLY A 103 6.93 6.22 -15.66
C GLY A 103 7.52 5.16 -14.73
N MET A 104 6.96 4.98 -13.54
CA MET A 104 7.38 3.92 -12.62
C MET A 104 6.54 2.66 -12.83
N LEU A 105 7.24 1.54 -12.95
CA LEU A 105 6.61 0.22 -13.01
C LEU A 105 6.18 -0.20 -11.60
N GLY A 106 4.88 -0.46 -11.43
CA GLY A 106 4.33 -1.04 -10.21
C GLY A 106 4.16 -2.56 -10.31
N TYR A 107 3.94 -3.23 -9.19
CA TYR A 107 3.67 -4.67 -9.20
C TYR A 107 2.39 -5.02 -10.00
N THR A 108 1.41 -4.12 -10.04
CA THR A 108 0.18 -4.27 -10.84
C THR A 108 0.46 -4.29 -12.34
N ASP A 109 1.43 -3.50 -12.80
CA ASP A 109 1.85 -3.49 -14.19
C ASP A 109 2.56 -4.79 -14.55
N VAL A 110 3.43 -5.27 -13.65
CA VAL A 110 4.10 -6.57 -13.81
C VAL A 110 3.08 -7.70 -13.88
N LEU A 111 2.09 -7.72 -13.00
CA LEU A 111 1.01 -8.71 -13.03
C LEU A 111 0.24 -8.65 -14.35
N LYS A 112 -0.16 -7.46 -14.78
CA LYS A 112 -0.86 -7.24 -16.05
C LYS A 112 -0.03 -7.72 -17.25
N GLN A 113 1.26 -7.41 -17.31
CA GLN A 113 2.17 -7.89 -18.37
C GLN A 113 2.29 -9.42 -18.39
N ASN A 114 2.07 -10.07 -17.26
CA ASN A 114 2.08 -11.53 -17.12
C ASN A 114 0.69 -12.16 -17.17
N GLY A 115 -0.34 -11.44 -17.64
CA GLY A 115 -1.67 -11.97 -17.94
C GLY A 115 -2.61 -12.11 -16.75
N TYR A 116 -2.41 -11.30 -15.70
CA TYR A 116 -3.35 -11.12 -14.59
C TYR A 116 -4.37 -10.03 -14.87
#